data_c919b852c5d084dd514e224e3f53a07f
#
_entry.id   c919b852c5d084dd514e224e3f53a07f
#
_cell.length_a   1.000
_cell.length_b   1.000
_cell.length_c   1.000
_cell.angle_alpha   90.00
_cell.angle_beta   90.00
_cell.angle_gamma   90.00
#
_symmetry.space_group_name_H-M   'P 1'
#
loop_
_entity.id
_entity.type
_entity.pdbx_description
1 polymer ?
#
loop_
_entity_poly.entity_id
_entity_poly.type
_entity_poly.pdbx_seq_one_letter_code
_entity_poly.pdbx_strand_id
1 'polypeptide(L)'
;MKKYSLRLLAICMFFATITSGCGGGGGGETGDATSGNITTVSNDYVILAWNDLGMHCLNPTYDQAVILPPYNTVWAQVIRRGKPPASVTSNLTVEYRVVNNTSSANKRSYGQFWTYVTTLFGINLQVNTGLNLSDANHHNGLSGTMVAAGDHFEVHGIPLTPVDDSMGWNPYQVVELTLKNTGGTVLAVTRATIPTSDEINCARCHKGNADPFVDILQIHDAREGTALTSQAPVLCAECHGSPALGTNGPGSSGKYLSEAIHGYHAAKGATCYDCHPGSLTKCSRSLAHTAADGNCIACHGNMATVADSISNNGRVPWVDEPKCVTCHTGIAEVNTGSTLYRKATGHGGIYCAACHGSPHAMVPSREASDNYQAIQYQGRAKSIGSCGACHNTSKGKGAGEFLNEHGPGRRASACNVCHLEVNSNNTAKWPHQFQWQNR
;
A
#
# COMPACT_ATOMS: atom_id res chain seq x y z
N MET A 1 53.05 37.10 -29.24
CA MET A 1 53.03 38.47 -28.69
C MET A 1 51.60 38.94 -28.55
N LYS A 2 51.13 38.97 -27.33
CA LYS A 2 50.19 39.93 -26.72
C LYS A 2 49.84 39.43 -25.32
N LYS A 3 50.37 40.17 -24.35
CA LYS A 3 50.11 40.03 -22.92
C LYS A 3 48.70 40.53 -22.61
N TYR A 4 47.96 39.86 -21.74
CA TYR A 4 46.85 40.44 -21.00
C TYR A 4 46.96 40.12 -19.53
N SER A 5 46.82 41.20 -18.78
CA SER A 5 47.11 41.43 -17.40
C SER A 5 46.11 40.83 -16.45
N LEU A 6 46.60 40.26 -15.36
CA LEU A 6 45.89 39.80 -14.16
C LEU A 6 45.37 41.04 -13.39
N ARG A 7 44.11 41.10 -13.04
CA ARG A 7 43.58 41.98 -11.99
C ARG A 7 43.04 41.14 -10.84
N LEU A 8 43.77 41.19 -9.76
CA LEU A 8 43.31 40.76 -8.42
C LEU A 8 42.23 41.73 -7.95
N LEU A 9 41.11 41.21 -7.48
CA LEU A 9 40.18 41.93 -6.63
C LEU A 9 40.11 41.23 -5.26
N ALA A 10 40.64 41.92 -4.25
CA ALA A 10 40.54 41.55 -2.85
C ALA A 10 39.13 41.94 -2.36
N ILE A 11 38.43 41.02 -1.71
CA ILE A 11 37.23 41.33 -0.95
C ILE A 11 37.48 40.94 0.52
N CYS A 12 37.36 41.96 1.35
CA CYS A 12 37.53 41.93 2.80
C CYS A 12 36.52 41.03 3.49
N MET A 13 37.01 40.21 4.40
CA MET A 13 36.19 39.55 5.44
C MET A 13 35.82 40.59 6.50
N PHE A 14 34.52 40.73 6.75
CA PHE A 14 34.00 41.30 8.00
C PHE A 14 33.48 40.18 8.87
N PHE A 15 34.13 39.93 9.99
CA PHE A 15 33.60 39.18 11.11
C PHE A 15 32.66 40.10 11.90
N ALA A 16 31.40 39.69 12.03
CA ALA A 16 30.48 40.25 13.02
C ALA A 16 29.99 39.11 13.94
N THR A 17 30.48 39.14 15.14
CA THR A 17 29.94 38.40 16.30
C THR A 17 28.62 39.04 16.69
N ILE A 18 27.55 38.24 16.77
CA ILE A 18 26.29 38.64 17.38
C ILE A 18 25.89 37.61 18.43
N THR A 19 25.74 38.10 19.63
CA THR A 19 25.32 37.50 20.86
C THR A 19 23.85 37.13 20.85
N SER A 20 23.55 36.13 21.66
CA SER A 20 22.23 35.60 22.00
C SER A 20 21.16 36.66 22.31
N GLY A 21 19.96 36.46 21.79
CA GLY A 21 18.74 37.14 22.20
C GLY A 21 17.53 36.27 21.92
N CYS A 22 16.88 35.76 23.00
CA CYS A 22 15.55 35.18 22.94
C CYS A 22 14.52 36.29 22.64
N GLY A 23 13.55 36.00 21.74
CA GLY A 23 12.38 36.86 21.60
C GLY A 23 11.51 36.42 20.42
N GLY A 24 10.28 36.02 20.75
CA GLY A 24 9.32 35.32 19.91
C GLY A 24 8.63 36.14 18.82
N GLY A 25 7.87 35.43 18.03
CA GLY A 25 6.68 35.92 17.35
C GLY A 25 6.68 35.89 15.86
N GLY A 26 5.78 35.13 15.27
CA GLY A 26 5.16 35.48 14.00
C GLY A 26 5.31 34.48 12.86
N GLY A 27 4.42 33.53 12.77
CA GLY A 27 3.44 33.27 11.74
C GLY A 27 3.96 32.94 10.32
N GLY A 28 3.92 31.67 10.00
CA GLY A 28 3.92 31.14 8.65
C GLY A 28 3.35 29.73 8.73
N GLU A 29 2.03 29.61 8.62
CA GLU A 29 1.34 28.32 8.57
C GLU A 29 1.70 27.56 7.30
N THR A 30 2.65 26.68 7.38
CA THR A 30 2.75 25.53 6.48
C THR A 30 1.91 24.44 7.12
N GLY A 31 0.83 24.03 6.44
CA GLY A 31 -0.13 23.08 6.93
C GLY A 31 0.51 21.78 7.43
N ASP A 32 0.54 21.64 8.74
CA ASP A 32 0.95 20.42 9.45
C ASP A 32 -0.21 19.42 9.44
N ALA A 33 -0.21 18.54 8.44
CA ALA A 33 -1.18 17.46 8.32
C ALA A 33 -0.89 16.26 9.24
N THR A 34 0.02 16.37 10.22
CA THR A 34 0.51 15.19 10.97
C THR A 34 0.38 15.23 12.49
N SER A 35 -0.19 16.28 13.06
CA SER A 35 -0.37 16.37 14.52
C SER A 35 -1.82 16.25 14.98
N GLY A 36 -2.53 15.23 14.49
CA GLY A 36 -3.74 14.77 15.15
C GLY A 36 -3.37 13.99 16.42
N ASN A 37 -3.76 14.49 17.59
CA ASN A 37 -3.60 13.82 18.88
C ASN A 37 -3.96 12.33 18.74
N ILE A 38 -2.97 11.44 18.93
CA ILE A 38 -3.14 9.99 18.94
C ILE A 38 -3.85 9.63 20.23
N THR A 39 -5.17 9.59 20.21
CA THR A 39 -5.97 9.20 21.37
C THR A 39 -5.99 7.68 21.45
N THR A 40 -5.08 7.08 22.21
CA THR A 40 -5.19 5.69 22.60
C THR A 40 -6.27 5.59 23.68
N VAL A 41 -7.46 5.16 23.32
CA VAL A 41 -8.62 5.15 24.22
C VAL A 41 -8.55 4.03 25.26
N SER A 42 -7.85 2.93 24.95
CA SER A 42 -7.60 1.80 25.86
C SER A 42 -6.21 1.22 25.63
N ASN A 43 -5.53 0.87 26.73
CA ASN A 43 -4.26 0.14 26.65
C ASN A 43 -4.44 -1.38 26.38
N ASP A 44 -5.68 -1.87 26.30
CA ASP A 44 -5.95 -3.30 26.20
C ASP A 44 -6.04 -3.82 24.76
N TYR A 45 -6.22 -2.92 23.80
CA TYR A 45 -6.37 -3.28 22.39
C TYR A 45 -5.41 -2.52 21.49
N VAL A 46 -5.00 -3.20 20.42
CA VAL A 46 -4.19 -2.66 19.33
C VAL A 46 -4.89 -2.99 18.02
N ILE A 47 -4.96 -2.04 17.10
CA ILE A 47 -5.37 -2.29 15.72
C ILE A 47 -4.15 -2.10 14.84
N LEU A 48 -3.78 -3.13 14.11
CA LEU A 48 -2.77 -3.04 13.06
C LEU A 48 -3.51 -3.14 11.72
N ALA A 49 -3.40 -2.11 10.90
CA ALA A 49 -4.12 -2.03 9.63
C ALA A 49 -3.17 -1.72 8.47
N TRP A 50 -3.48 -2.23 7.29
CA TRP A 50 -2.67 -2.03 6.10
C TRP A 50 -3.52 -2.11 4.83
N ASN A 51 -3.03 -1.47 3.78
CA ASN A 51 -3.50 -1.70 2.43
C ASN A 51 -2.86 -2.98 1.87
N ASP A 52 -3.59 -3.79 1.14
CA ASP A 52 -3.12 -5.11 0.68
C ASP A 52 -1.99 -5.05 -0.36
N LEU A 53 -1.91 -3.96 -1.16
CA LEU A 53 -0.92 -3.80 -2.24
C LEU A 53 0.14 -2.72 -1.96
N GLY A 54 -0.24 -1.68 -1.21
CA GLY A 54 0.56 -0.48 -1.02
C GLY A 54 0.44 0.57 -2.14
N MET A 55 -0.30 0.28 -3.21
CA MET A 55 -0.73 1.21 -4.25
C MET A 55 -1.82 0.58 -5.10
N HIS A 56 -2.96 1.24 -5.20
CA HIS A 56 -4.00 0.91 -6.17
C HIS A 56 -3.97 1.88 -7.33
N CYS A 57 -4.24 1.37 -8.53
CA CYS A 57 -4.36 2.19 -9.72
C CYS A 57 -5.80 2.19 -10.21
N LEU A 58 -6.23 3.26 -10.87
CA LEU A 58 -7.53 3.35 -11.51
C LEU A 58 -7.41 4.09 -12.84
N ASN A 59 -8.41 3.91 -13.70
CA ASN A 59 -8.53 4.70 -14.92
C ASN A 59 -8.80 6.17 -14.60
N PRO A 60 -8.20 7.13 -15.34
CA PRO A 60 -8.56 8.55 -15.23
C PRO A 60 -9.93 8.87 -15.81
N THR A 61 -10.44 8.07 -16.77
CA THR A 61 -11.75 8.18 -17.41
C THR A 61 -12.35 6.80 -17.62
N TYR A 62 -13.68 6.72 -17.86
CA TYR A 62 -14.41 5.44 -17.98
C TYR A 62 -15.29 5.35 -19.23
N ASP A 63 -15.15 6.28 -20.16
CA ASP A 63 -15.98 6.39 -21.37
C ASP A 63 -15.34 5.79 -22.63
N GLN A 64 -14.12 5.28 -22.53
CA GLN A 64 -13.40 4.66 -23.64
C GLN A 64 -12.88 3.26 -23.26
N ALA A 65 -11.57 3.05 -23.17
CA ALA A 65 -10.98 1.79 -22.74
C ALA A 65 -10.74 1.79 -21.24
N VAL A 66 -11.23 0.77 -20.55
CA VAL A 66 -11.14 0.64 -19.10
C VAL A 66 -10.26 -0.55 -18.73
N ILE A 67 -9.26 -0.30 -17.88
CA ILE A 67 -8.33 -1.28 -17.33
C ILE A 67 -8.71 -1.61 -15.88
N LEU A 68 -8.90 -0.58 -15.03
CA LEU A 68 -9.10 -0.71 -13.60
C LEU A 68 -10.19 0.25 -13.08
N PRO A 69 -11.11 -0.25 -12.23
CA PRO A 69 -12.12 0.58 -11.55
C PRO A 69 -11.50 1.37 -10.38
N PRO A 70 -12.22 2.35 -9.81
CA PRO A 70 -11.87 2.90 -8.50
C PRO A 70 -12.10 1.82 -7.45
N TYR A 71 -10.99 1.34 -6.87
CA TYR A 71 -10.98 0.21 -5.97
C TYR A 71 -9.84 0.34 -4.96
N ASN A 72 -10.13 0.10 -3.69
CA ASN A 72 -9.10 -0.01 -2.67
C ASN A 72 -9.52 -1.04 -1.62
N THR A 73 -8.54 -1.57 -0.88
CA THR A 73 -8.75 -2.62 0.13
C THR A 73 -8.01 -2.26 1.40
N VAL A 74 -8.64 -2.51 2.54
CA VAL A 74 -8.02 -2.38 3.86
C VAL A 74 -8.23 -3.67 4.65
N TRP A 75 -7.15 -4.15 5.24
CA TRP A 75 -7.15 -5.22 6.22
C TRP A 75 -6.76 -4.68 7.58
N ALA A 76 -7.31 -5.27 8.64
CA ALA A 76 -6.99 -4.88 10.00
C ALA A 76 -6.99 -6.09 10.93
N GLN A 77 -5.94 -6.23 11.73
CA GLN A 77 -5.86 -7.25 12.77
C GLN A 77 -5.97 -6.58 14.14
N VAL A 78 -6.90 -7.05 14.95
CA VAL A 78 -7.13 -6.56 16.31
C VAL A 78 -6.46 -7.51 17.29
N ILE A 79 -5.58 -6.96 18.12
CA ILE A 79 -4.87 -7.71 19.14
C ILE A 79 -5.34 -7.23 20.51
N ARG A 80 -5.90 -8.12 21.30
CA ARG A 80 -6.13 -7.91 22.72
C ARG A 80 -4.84 -8.22 23.47
N ARG A 81 -4.28 -7.19 24.12
CA ARG A 81 -3.11 -7.35 24.97
C ARG A 81 -3.43 -8.26 26.14
N GLY A 82 -2.63 -9.27 26.35
CA GLY A 82 -2.87 -10.28 27.37
C GLY A 82 -1.62 -11.07 27.72
N LYS A 83 -1.83 -12.25 28.31
CA LYS A 83 -0.79 -13.20 28.67
C LYS A 83 -1.22 -14.60 28.24
N PRO A 84 -0.97 -15.03 27.01
CA PRO A 84 -0.40 -14.28 25.87
C PRO A 84 -1.38 -13.27 25.27
N PRO A 85 -0.90 -12.36 24.37
CA PRO A 85 -1.79 -11.58 23.51
C PRO A 85 -2.55 -12.49 22.55
N ALA A 86 -3.74 -12.06 22.14
CA ALA A 86 -4.57 -12.82 21.23
C ALA A 86 -5.14 -11.94 20.11
N SER A 87 -5.11 -12.45 18.87
CA SER A 87 -5.91 -11.90 17.79
C SER A 87 -7.38 -12.16 18.08
N VAL A 88 -8.24 -11.14 17.94
CA VAL A 88 -9.66 -11.22 18.32
C VAL A 88 -10.53 -10.50 17.29
N THR A 89 -11.62 -11.16 16.90
CA THR A 89 -12.63 -10.59 16.00
C THR A 89 -14.05 -10.64 16.58
N SER A 90 -14.28 -11.52 17.55
CA SER A 90 -15.62 -11.72 18.14
C SER A 90 -16.01 -10.62 19.13
N ASN A 91 -17.29 -10.24 19.11
CA ASN A 91 -17.87 -9.19 19.97
C ASN A 91 -17.23 -7.80 19.80
N LEU A 92 -16.67 -7.55 18.62
CA LEU A 92 -16.02 -6.33 18.24
C LEU A 92 -16.54 -5.84 16.89
N THR A 93 -16.51 -4.54 16.69
CA THR A 93 -16.81 -3.89 15.43
C THR A 93 -15.65 -2.97 15.08
N VAL A 94 -15.15 -3.04 13.84
CA VAL A 94 -14.20 -2.09 13.30
C VAL A 94 -14.91 -1.24 12.26
N GLU A 95 -15.06 0.04 12.56
CA GLU A 95 -15.55 1.04 11.61
C GLU A 95 -14.36 1.68 10.90
N TYR A 96 -14.54 2.04 9.63
CA TYR A 96 -13.54 2.77 8.84
C TYR A 96 -14.16 4.03 8.24
N ARG A 97 -13.33 5.05 8.04
CA ARG A 97 -13.67 6.23 7.23
C ARG A 97 -12.41 6.78 6.56
N VAL A 98 -12.55 7.18 5.32
CA VAL A 98 -11.49 7.92 4.63
C VAL A 98 -11.45 9.34 5.17
N VAL A 99 -10.29 9.78 5.60
CA VAL A 99 -10.11 11.12 6.17
C VAL A 99 -10.17 12.14 5.04
N ASN A 100 -10.95 13.21 5.25
CA ASN A 100 -11.12 14.28 4.26
C ASN A 100 -11.67 13.82 2.89
N ASN A 101 -12.43 12.70 2.86
CA ASN A 101 -13.01 12.23 1.62
C ASN A 101 -14.35 11.54 1.86
N THR A 102 -15.44 12.13 1.37
CA THR A 102 -16.81 11.67 1.58
C THR A 102 -17.53 11.28 0.28
N SER A 103 -16.98 11.66 -0.87
CA SER A 103 -17.55 11.33 -2.17
C SER A 103 -16.47 11.19 -3.24
N SER A 104 -16.65 10.23 -4.14
CA SER A 104 -15.75 9.99 -5.27
C SER A 104 -16.37 10.41 -6.61
N ALA A 105 -17.68 10.28 -6.74
CA ALA A 105 -18.40 10.50 -8.01
C ALA A 105 -18.47 11.97 -8.44
N ASN A 106 -18.31 12.92 -7.52
CA ASN A 106 -18.34 14.35 -7.80
C ASN A 106 -16.98 14.95 -8.16
N LYS A 107 -15.94 14.11 -8.31
CA LYS A 107 -14.57 14.56 -8.52
C LYS A 107 -14.09 14.25 -9.93
N ARG A 108 -13.63 15.28 -10.67
CA ARG A 108 -13.13 15.18 -12.05
C ARG A 108 -14.04 14.30 -12.94
N SER A 109 -13.43 13.39 -13.70
CA SER A 109 -14.10 12.43 -14.61
C SER A 109 -14.53 11.13 -13.93
N TYR A 110 -14.20 10.92 -12.65
CA TYR A 110 -14.46 9.63 -11.99
C TYR A 110 -15.94 9.26 -11.86
N GLY A 111 -16.84 10.23 -11.87
CA GLY A 111 -18.28 10.01 -11.92
C GLY A 111 -18.75 9.15 -13.09
N GLN A 112 -18.00 9.14 -14.20
CA GLN A 112 -18.26 8.27 -15.35
C GLN A 112 -18.23 6.79 -14.99
N PHE A 113 -17.48 6.36 -13.96
CA PHE A 113 -17.48 4.98 -13.50
C PHE A 113 -18.90 4.51 -13.16
N TRP A 114 -19.66 5.27 -12.38
CA TRP A 114 -21.04 4.90 -12.01
C TRP A 114 -22.02 5.02 -13.16
N THR A 115 -21.71 5.85 -14.17
CA THR A 115 -22.51 5.92 -15.40
C THR A 115 -22.37 4.63 -16.21
N TYR A 116 -21.16 4.08 -16.29
CA TYR A 116 -20.85 2.96 -17.16
C TYR A 116 -20.62 1.63 -16.44
N VAL A 117 -20.70 1.57 -15.12
CA VAL A 117 -20.39 0.36 -14.34
C VAL A 117 -21.26 -0.83 -14.73
N THR A 118 -22.55 -0.62 -15.07
CA THR A 118 -23.41 -1.70 -15.52
C THR A 118 -22.97 -2.25 -16.88
N THR A 119 -22.57 -1.40 -17.82
CA THR A 119 -22.04 -1.82 -19.12
C THR A 119 -20.71 -2.55 -18.97
N LEU A 120 -19.82 -2.04 -18.12
CA LEU A 120 -18.46 -2.57 -17.98
C LEU A 120 -18.37 -3.83 -17.10
N PHE A 121 -19.19 -3.93 -16.06
CA PHE A 121 -19.08 -4.99 -15.05
C PHE A 121 -20.34 -5.80 -14.84
N GLY A 122 -21.43 -5.47 -15.53
CA GLY A 122 -22.70 -6.16 -15.39
C GLY A 122 -23.40 -5.96 -14.04
N ILE A 123 -22.96 -5.00 -13.24
CA ILE A 123 -23.41 -4.76 -11.87
C ILE A 123 -24.02 -3.36 -11.77
N ASN A 124 -25.17 -3.25 -11.12
CA ASN A 124 -25.76 -1.95 -10.82
C ASN A 124 -25.27 -1.47 -9.44
N LEU A 125 -24.49 -0.41 -9.41
CA LEU A 125 -23.95 0.19 -8.17
C LEU A 125 -24.64 1.52 -7.89
N GLN A 126 -24.90 1.76 -6.61
CA GLN A 126 -25.25 3.10 -6.15
C GLN A 126 -24.04 4.04 -6.29
N VAL A 127 -24.29 5.29 -6.59
CA VAL A 127 -23.24 6.31 -6.66
C VAL A 127 -22.47 6.38 -5.33
N ASN A 128 -21.14 6.51 -5.42
CA ASN A 128 -20.22 6.47 -4.29
C ASN A 128 -20.09 5.11 -3.57
N THR A 129 -20.62 4.03 -4.14
CA THR A 129 -20.31 2.68 -3.71
C THR A 129 -19.36 2.02 -4.71
N GLY A 130 -18.50 1.16 -4.23
CA GLY A 130 -17.45 0.54 -5.03
C GLY A 130 -17.76 -0.92 -5.38
N LEU A 131 -17.07 -1.38 -6.38
CA LEU A 131 -17.14 -2.75 -6.86
C LEU A 131 -16.48 -3.70 -5.85
N ASN A 132 -17.25 -4.56 -5.20
CA ASN A 132 -16.70 -5.60 -4.33
C ASN A 132 -16.65 -6.93 -5.08
N LEU A 133 -15.46 -7.33 -5.48
CA LEU A 133 -15.22 -8.58 -6.23
C LEU A 133 -15.24 -9.82 -5.33
N SER A 134 -15.13 -9.64 -4.01
CA SER A 134 -15.17 -10.73 -3.03
C SER A 134 -16.59 -11.09 -2.61
N ASP A 135 -17.50 -10.11 -2.62
CA ASP A 135 -18.91 -10.29 -2.28
C ASP A 135 -19.78 -9.34 -3.12
N ALA A 136 -20.42 -9.86 -4.13
CA ALA A 136 -21.27 -9.11 -5.04
C ALA A 136 -22.56 -8.55 -4.41
N ASN A 137 -22.87 -8.96 -3.18
CA ASN A 137 -24.07 -8.48 -2.46
C ASN A 137 -23.75 -7.38 -1.44
N HIS A 138 -22.47 -7.09 -1.23
CA HIS A 138 -22.04 -6.10 -0.25
C HIS A 138 -21.07 -5.09 -0.86
N HIS A 139 -21.55 -3.90 -1.11
CA HIS A 139 -20.79 -2.81 -1.72
C HIS A 139 -20.44 -1.74 -0.69
N ASN A 140 -19.19 -1.35 -0.64
CA ASN A 140 -18.65 -0.43 0.35
C ASN A 140 -18.51 0.98 -0.19
N GLY A 141 -18.68 1.99 0.69
CA GLY A 141 -18.41 3.40 0.41
C GLY A 141 -17.04 3.83 0.92
N LEU A 142 -16.86 5.16 1.05
CA LEU A 142 -15.66 5.75 1.65
C LEU A 142 -15.66 5.68 3.20
N SER A 143 -16.75 5.21 3.78
CA SER A 143 -16.89 4.88 5.21
C SER A 143 -17.85 3.72 5.38
N GLY A 144 -17.72 2.99 6.48
CA GLY A 144 -18.57 1.85 6.79
C GLY A 144 -18.00 0.98 7.88
N THR A 145 -18.45 -0.27 7.92
CA THR A 145 -18.01 -1.29 8.88
C THR A 145 -17.23 -2.37 8.13
N MET A 146 -16.10 -2.77 8.67
CA MET A 146 -15.30 -3.88 8.14
C MET A 146 -15.94 -5.22 8.48
N VAL A 147 -15.77 -6.19 7.59
CA VAL A 147 -16.26 -7.57 7.80
C VAL A 147 -15.19 -8.36 8.56
N ALA A 148 -15.62 -9.16 9.55
CA ALA A 148 -14.74 -10.10 10.23
C ALA A 148 -14.48 -11.32 9.34
N ALA A 149 -13.23 -11.62 9.07
CA ALA A 149 -12.76 -12.71 8.20
C ALA A 149 -11.77 -13.62 8.96
N GLY A 150 -12.30 -14.45 9.85
CA GLY A 150 -11.50 -15.35 10.68
C GLY A 150 -10.72 -14.60 11.77
N ASP A 151 -9.44 -14.33 11.55
CA ASP A 151 -8.52 -13.72 12.53
C ASP A 151 -8.25 -12.22 12.28
N HIS A 152 -8.92 -11.63 11.30
CA HIS A 152 -8.78 -10.22 10.93
C HIS A 152 -10.13 -9.61 10.49
N PHE A 153 -10.11 -8.32 10.21
CA PHE A 153 -11.20 -7.57 9.58
C PHE A 153 -10.74 -7.12 8.20
N GLU A 154 -11.67 -7.08 7.24
CA GLU A 154 -11.36 -6.62 5.89
C GLU A 154 -12.49 -5.78 5.31
N VAL A 155 -12.14 -4.89 4.41
CA VAL A 155 -13.07 -4.17 3.54
C VAL A 155 -12.48 -4.12 2.14
N HIS A 156 -13.27 -4.55 1.18
CA HIS A 156 -12.93 -4.58 -0.24
C HIS A 156 -13.77 -3.59 -1.03
N GLY A 157 -13.20 -3.09 -2.13
CA GLY A 157 -13.95 -2.26 -3.06
C GLY A 157 -14.28 -0.87 -2.54
N ILE A 158 -13.46 -0.27 -1.70
CA ILE A 158 -13.58 1.15 -1.36
C ILE A 158 -13.39 1.96 -2.66
N PRO A 159 -14.37 2.76 -3.11
CA PRO A 159 -14.31 3.45 -4.40
C PRO A 159 -13.43 4.70 -4.34
N LEU A 160 -12.19 4.53 -3.91
CA LEU A 160 -11.27 5.63 -3.67
C LEU A 160 -10.69 6.16 -4.98
N THR A 161 -10.63 7.49 -5.10
CA THR A 161 -9.96 8.22 -6.19
C THR A 161 -8.86 9.09 -5.60
N PRO A 162 -7.84 9.51 -6.37
CA PRO A 162 -6.72 10.28 -5.84
C PRO A 162 -7.06 11.78 -5.63
N VAL A 163 -8.33 12.10 -5.42
CA VAL A 163 -8.81 13.47 -5.16
C VAL A 163 -9.64 13.46 -3.90
N ASP A 164 -9.29 14.28 -2.92
CA ASP A 164 -10.03 14.40 -1.67
C ASP A 164 -11.10 15.51 -1.71
N ASP A 165 -11.77 15.79 -0.60
CA ASP A 165 -12.87 16.77 -0.54
C ASP A 165 -12.40 18.22 -0.71
N SER A 166 -11.10 18.49 -0.61
CA SER A 166 -10.53 19.80 -0.96
C SER A 166 -10.43 20.02 -2.47
N MET A 167 -10.80 19.01 -3.28
CA MET A 167 -10.58 18.93 -4.73
C MET A 167 -9.10 18.92 -5.11
N GLY A 168 -8.20 18.73 -4.14
CA GLY A 168 -6.77 18.56 -4.31
C GLY A 168 -6.42 17.11 -4.72
N TRP A 169 -5.37 17.00 -5.53
CA TRP A 169 -4.81 15.69 -5.86
C TRP A 169 -4.02 15.15 -4.65
N ASN A 170 -4.53 14.11 -4.04
CA ASN A 170 -4.00 13.45 -2.84
C ASN A 170 -4.01 11.94 -3.02
N PRO A 171 -2.95 11.35 -3.59
CA PRO A 171 -2.87 9.92 -3.85
C PRO A 171 -2.57 9.08 -2.61
N TYR A 172 -2.14 9.68 -1.50
CA TYR A 172 -1.79 9.00 -0.25
C TYR A 172 -2.82 9.25 0.85
N GLN A 173 -4.08 9.09 0.50
CA GLN A 173 -5.16 9.29 1.46
C GLN A 173 -5.07 8.30 2.62
N VAL A 174 -5.65 8.67 3.73
CA VAL A 174 -5.59 7.95 4.99
C VAL A 174 -6.99 7.47 5.37
N VAL A 175 -7.08 6.21 5.76
CA VAL A 175 -8.25 5.66 6.43
C VAL A 175 -8.05 5.67 7.94
N GLU A 176 -9.04 6.13 8.67
CA GLU A 176 -9.10 6.01 10.13
C GLU A 176 -9.99 4.84 10.51
N LEU A 177 -9.48 3.98 11.38
CA LEU A 177 -10.17 2.80 11.89
C LEU A 177 -10.50 2.99 13.37
N THR A 178 -11.74 2.69 13.73
CA THR A 178 -12.25 2.79 15.10
C THR A 178 -12.77 1.44 15.56
N LEU A 179 -12.10 0.87 16.56
CA LEU A 179 -12.55 -0.36 17.22
C LEU A 179 -13.58 -0.06 18.31
N LYS A 180 -14.69 -0.76 18.29
CA LYS A 180 -15.77 -0.65 19.28
C LYS A 180 -16.13 -2.02 19.85
N ASN A 181 -16.59 -2.04 21.10
CA ASN A 181 -17.26 -3.22 21.66
C ASN A 181 -18.74 -3.25 21.24
N THR A 182 -19.45 -4.31 21.62
CA THR A 182 -20.89 -4.48 21.35
C THR A 182 -21.77 -3.38 21.93
N GLY A 183 -21.32 -2.68 22.96
CA GLY A 183 -22.00 -1.52 23.55
C GLY A 183 -21.68 -0.19 22.87
N GLY A 184 -20.91 -0.20 21.78
CA GLY A 184 -20.54 1.00 21.04
C GLY A 184 -19.39 1.81 21.67
N THR A 185 -18.79 1.35 22.76
CA THR A 185 -17.65 2.02 23.40
C THR A 185 -16.41 1.89 22.51
N VAL A 186 -15.74 3.00 22.24
CA VAL A 186 -14.49 3.03 21.50
C VAL A 186 -13.36 2.43 22.34
N LEU A 187 -12.70 1.42 21.80
CA LEU A 187 -11.61 0.69 22.46
C LEU A 187 -10.24 1.11 21.93
N ALA A 188 -10.12 1.35 20.63
CA ALA A 188 -8.88 1.79 20.01
C ALA A 188 -9.17 2.54 18.71
N VAL A 189 -8.23 3.40 18.30
CA VAL A 189 -8.25 4.10 17.01
C VAL A 189 -6.86 4.01 16.40
N THR A 190 -6.80 3.79 15.08
CA THR A 190 -5.55 3.85 14.32
C THR A 190 -5.80 4.44 12.92
N ARG A 191 -4.72 4.66 12.18
CA ARG A 191 -4.77 5.12 10.79
C ARG A 191 -3.86 4.29 9.91
N ALA A 192 -4.26 4.11 8.65
CA ALA A 192 -3.44 3.49 7.63
C ALA A 192 -3.53 4.28 6.32
N THR A 193 -2.46 4.29 5.53
CA THR A 193 -2.48 4.86 4.19
C THR A 193 -3.19 3.90 3.25
N ILE A 194 -4.09 4.43 2.43
CA ILE A 194 -4.82 3.72 1.36
C ILE A 194 -4.51 4.36 0.02
N PRO A 195 -3.31 4.14 -0.52
CA PRO A 195 -2.85 4.89 -1.67
C PRO A 195 -3.59 4.49 -2.93
N THR A 196 -3.95 5.51 -3.72
CA THR A 196 -4.64 5.34 -5.00
C THR A 196 -4.14 6.38 -6.00
N SER A 197 -3.85 5.97 -7.24
CA SER A 197 -3.35 6.86 -8.28
C SER A 197 -4.01 6.57 -9.63
N ASP A 198 -4.32 7.63 -10.36
CA ASP A 198 -4.76 7.61 -11.75
C ASP A 198 -3.62 7.93 -12.73
N GLU A 199 -2.38 7.89 -12.24
CA GLU A 199 -1.18 8.19 -13.02
C GLU A 199 -0.88 7.04 -13.99
N ILE A 200 -1.65 7.00 -15.09
CA ILE A 200 -1.45 6.11 -16.23
C ILE A 200 -1.10 6.99 -17.43
N ASN A 201 0.18 7.03 -17.79
CA ASN A 201 0.71 8.01 -18.75
C ASN A 201 0.62 7.54 -20.21
N CYS A 202 -0.49 6.91 -20.61
CA CYS A 202 -0.72 6.43 -21.99
C CYS A 202 -0.53 7.56 -23.02
N ALA A 203 -0.97 8.78 -22.69
CA ALA A 203 -0.84 9.97 -23.52
C ALA A 203 0.62 10.33 -23.89
N ARG A 204 1.62 9.78 -23.21
CA ARG A 204 3.03 9.99 -23.55
C ARG A 204 3.33 9.43 -24.95
N CYS A 205 2.76 8.32 -25.32
CA CYS A 205 2.99 7.62 -26.58
C CYS A 205 1.75 7.61 -27.49
N HIS A 206 0.55 7.50 -26.93
CA HIS A 206 -0.72 7.48 -27.66
C HIS A 206 -1.21 8.90 -27.90
N LYS A 207 -0.92 9.46 -29.09
CA LYS A 207 -1.15 10.85 -29.48
C LYS A 207 -1.94 11.00 -30.77
N GLY A 208 -2.40 9.89 -31.34
CA GLY A 208 -3.19 9.89 -32.56
C GLY A 208 -4.60 10.49 -32.38
N ASN A 209 -5.02 10.65 -31.12
CA ASN A 209 -6.29 11.27 -30.75
C ASN A 209 -6.11 12.20 -29.53
N ALA A 210 -7.10 13.07 -29.28
CA ALA A 210 -7.12 13.91 -28.08
C ALA A 210 -7.21 13.06 -26.79
N ASP A 211 -7.94 11.93 -26.85
CA ASP A 211 -7.99 10.93 -25.80
C ASP A 211 -7.07 9.75 -26.15
N PRO A 212 -6.09 9.43 -25.32
CA PRO A 212 -5.18 8.32 -25.57
C PRO A 212 -5.87 6.94 -25.58
N PHE A 213 -6.99 6.77 -24.91
CA PHE A 213 -7.72 5.51 -24.91
C PHE A 213 -8.47 5.29 -26.24
N VAL A 214 -8.93 6.34 -26.91
CA VAL A 214 -9.45 6.25 -28.27
C VAL A 214 -8.36 5.80 -29.25
N ASP A 215 -7.15 6.37 -29.15
CA ASP A 215 -6.01 5.96 -29.97
C ASP A 215 -5.63 4.48 -29.73
N ILE A 216 -5.67 4.03 -28.48
CA ILE A 216 -5.43 2.62 -28.12
C ILE A 216 -6.45 1.70 -28.77
N LEU A 217 -7.75 2.02 -28.71
CA LEU A 217 -8.81 1.22 -29.33
C LEU A 217 -8.66 1.18 -30.85
N GLN A 218 -8.34 2.29 -31.50
CA GLN A 218 -8.12 2.36 -32.96
C GLN A 218 -6.92 1.51 -33.37
N ILE A 219 -5.81 1.55 -32.64
CA ILE A 219 -4.63 0.71 -32.89
C ILE A 219 -4.97 -0.77 -32.71
N HIS A 220 -5.74 -1.09 -31.66
CA HIS A 220 -6.18 -2.46 -31.40
C HIS A 220 -7.06 -2.98 -32.55
N ASP A 221 -8.04 -2.20 -32.99
CA ASP A 221 -8.94 -2.56 -34.10
C ASP A 221 -8.16 -2.82 -35.39
N ALA A 222 -7.25 -1.90 -35.74
CA ALA A 222 -6.44 -2.00 -36.94
C ALA A 222 -5.49 -3.23 -36.90
N ARG A 223 -5.03 -3.61 -35.74
CA ARG A 223 -4.03 -4.68 -35.59
C ARG A 223 -4.66 -6.07 -35.44
N GLU A 224 -5.70 -6.17 -34.63
CA GLU A 224 -6.31 -7.45 -34.24
C GLU A 224 -7.63 -7.72 -34.97
N GLY A 225 -8.08 -6.81 -35.84
CA GLY A 225 -9.31 -6.94 -36.61
C GLY A 225 -10.58 -6.87 -35.79
N THR A 226 -10.55 -6.15 -34.68
CA THR A 226 -11.69 -5.92 -33.81
C THR A 226 -12.48 -4.66 -34.23
N ALA A 227 -13.53 -4.32 -33.52
CA ALA A 227 -14.35 -3.12 -33.73
C ALA A 227 -14.62 -2.39 -32.40
N LEU A 228 -13.63 -2.37 -31.47
CA LEU A 228 -13.78 -1.89 -30.10
C LEU A 228 -14.08 -0.40 -30.03
N THR A 229 -13.52 0.39 -30.95
CA THR A 229 -13.78 1.85 -31.03
C THR A 229 -15.27 2.16 -31.14
N SER A 230 -16.04 1.32 -31.82
CA SER A 230 -17.50 1.50 -31.94
C SER A 230 -18.30 0.93 -30.78
N GLN A 231 -17.64 0.25 -29.83
CA GLN A 231 -18.25 -0.42 -28.68
C GLN A 231 -17.93 0.27 -27.34
N ALA A 232 -17.20 1.38 -27.38
CA ALA A 232 -16.81 2.09 -26.16
C ALA A 232 -18.03 2.45 -25.28
N PRO A 233 -17.91 2.33 -23.95
CA PRO A 233 -16.71 1.96 -23.19
C PRO A 233 -16.44 0.45 -23.18
N VAL A 234 -15.17 0.07 -23.28
CA VAL A 234 -14.71 -1.32 -23.35
C VAL A 234 -13.90 -1.69 -22.12
N LEU A 235 -14.25 -2.76 -21.43
CA LEU A 235 -13.43 -3.34 -20.37
C LEU A 235 -12.41 -4.31 -20.98
N CYS A 236 -11.12 -4.01 -20.86
CA CYS A 236 -10.06 -4.86 -21.42
C CYS A 236 -10.10 -6.29 -20.86
N ALA A 237 -10.47 -6.43 -19.57
CA ALA A 237 -10.57 -7.72 -18.87
C ALA A 237 -11.74 -8.60 -19.35
N GLU A 238 -12.63 -8.11 -20.18
CA GLU A 238 -13.70 -8.91 -20.79
C GLU A 238 -13.13 -9.95 -21.78
N CYS A 239 -12.07 -9.60 -22.48
CA CYS A 239 -11.40 -10.49 -23.41
C CYS A 239 -10.05 -10.99 -22.89
N HIS A 240 -9.30 -10.14 -22.20
CA HIS A 240 -7.99 -10.48 -21.60
C HIS A 240 -8.17 -10.83 -20.12
N GLY A 241 -7.87 -12.06 -19.73
CA GLY A 241 -8.02 -12.46 -18.33
C GLY A 241 -7.26 -11.55 -17.37
N SER A 242 -7.95 -11.07 -16.33
CA SER A 242 -7.37 -10.26 -15.25
C SER A 242 -7.83 -10.79 -13.89
N PRO A 243 -7.05 -11.66 -13.25
CA PRO A 243 -7.41 -12.20 -11.92
C PRO A 243 -7.61 -11.11 -10.85
N ALA A 244 -6.99 -9.94 -11.01
CA ALA A 244 -7.23 -8.77 -10.17
C ALA A 244 -8.69 -8.27 -10.25
N LEU A 245 -9.38 -8.55 -11.35
CA LEU A 245 -10.80 -8.25 -11.57
C LEU A 245 -11.70 -9.49 -11.49
N GLY A 246 -11.20 -10.58 -10.86
CA GLY A 246 -11.96 -11.79 -10.60
C GLY A 246 -12.11 -12.74 -11.79
N THR A 247 -11.44 -12.50 -12.92
CA THR A 247 -11.50 -13.42 -14.07
C THR A 247 -10.50 -14.57 -13.90
N ASN A 248 -10.89 -15.76 -14.37
CA ASN A 248 -10.03 -16.95 -14.34
C ASN A 248 -9.42 -17.20 -15.72
N GLY A 249 -8.12 -17.56 -15.72
CA GLY A 249 -7.40 -17.87 -16.96
C GLY A 249 -7.15 -16.66 -17.87
N PRO A 250 -6.62 -16.90 -19.08
CA PRO A 250 -6.19 -15.84 -20.00
C PRO A 250 -7.34 -15.15 -20.77
N GLY A 251 -8.59 -15.58 -20.57
CA GLY A 251 -9.75 -15.04 -21.26
C GLY A 251 -9.90 -15.50 -22.72
N SER A 252 -10.89 -14.93 -23.44
CA SER A 252 -11.18 -15.29 -24.83
C SER A 252 -10.07 -14.90 -25.81
N SER A 253 -9.24 -13.92 -25.47
CA SER A 253 -8.06 -13.54 -26.25
C SER A 253 -6.91 -14.54 -26.20
N GLY A 254 -6.96 -15.53 -25.29
CA GLY A 254 -5.87 -16.47 -25.02
C GLY A 254 -4.68 -15.87 -24.27
N LYS A 255 -4.79 -14.61 -23.79
CA LYS A 255 -3.71 -13.91 -23.08
C LYS A 255 -4.25 -13.15 -21.87
N TYR A 256 -3.52 -13.23 -20.77
CA TYR A 256 -3.77 -12.31 -19.64
C TYR A 256 -3.55 -10.85 -20.06
N LEU A 257 -4.32 -9.93 -19.48
CA LEU A 257 -4.17 -8.50 -19.73
C LEU A 257 -2.73 -8.02 -19.44
N SER A 258 -2.17 -8.47 -18.32
CA SER A 258 -0.77 -8.17 -17.95
C SER A 258 0.22 -8.68 -19.02
N GLU A 259 0.03 -9.90 -19.53
CA GLU A 259 0.87 -10.47 -20.60
C GLU A 259 0.78 -9.63 -21.89
N ALA A 260 -0.43 -9.31 -22.32
CA ALA A 260 -0.68 -8.57 -23.56
C ALA A 260 -0.04 -7.18 -23.52
N ILE A 261 -0.24 -6.44 -22.41
CA ILE A 261 0.29 -5.08 -22.26
C ILE A 261 1.82 -5.10 -22.18
N HIS A 262 2.40 -5.91 -21.30
CA HIS A 262 3.86 -5.95 -21.11
C HIS A 262 4.58 -6.48 -22.34
N GLY A 263 4.07 -7.55 -22.96
CA GLY A 263 4.68 -8.14 -24.16
C GLY A 263 4.70 -7.18 -25.34
N TYR A 264 3.61 -6.48 -25.58
CA TYR A 264 3.54 -5.51 -26.67
C TYR A 264 4.48 -4.33 -26.46
N HIS A 265 4.51 -3.76 -25.25
CA HIS A 265 5.26 -2.53 -24.97
C HIS A 265 6.75 -2.78 -24.70
N ALA A 266 7.17 -4.01 -24.37
CA ALA A 266 8.57 -4.35 -24.17
C ALA A 266 9.44 -4.02 -25.40
N ALA A 267 8.92 -4.25 -26.62
CA ALA A 267 9.60 -3.94 -27.87
C ALA A 267 9.47 -2.46 -28.29
N LYS A 268 8.72 -1.64 -27.56
CA LYS A 268 8.46 -0.25 -27.86
C LYS A 268 9.28 0.72 -27.00
N GLY A 269 10.17 0.21 -26.15
CA GLY A 269 11.01 1.00 -25.27
C GLY A 269 10.27 1.70 -24.14
N ALA A 270 9.07 1.25 -23.80
CA ALA A 270 8.32 1.76 -22.66
C ALA A 270 9.00 1.33 -21.34
N THR A 271 8.88 2.17 -20.32
CA THR A 271 9.39 1.93 -18.97
C THR A 271 8.24 1.65 -18.01
N CYS A 272 8.55 1.14 -16.81
CA CYS A 272 7.54 0.86 -15.79
C CYS A 272 6.66 2.09 -15.51
N TYR A 273 7.27 3.27 -15.41
CA TYR A 273 6.58 4.52 -15.07
C TYR A 273 5.85 5.18 -16.26
N ASP A 274 5.88 4.59 -17.42
CA ASP A 274 4.99 5.01 -18.50
C ASP A 274 3.55 4.51 -18.29
N CYS A 275 3.36 3.48 -17.46
CA CYS A 275 2.06 2.88 -17.18
C CYS A 275 1.75 2.77 -15.69
N HIS A 276 2.76 2.59 -14.84
CA HIS A 276 2.59 2.50 -13.39
C HIS A 276 2.92 3.84 -12.72
N PRO A 277 2.28 4.16 -11.57
CA PRO A 277 2.53 5.41 -10.85
C PRO A 277 4.00 5.59 -10.46
N GLY A 278 4.59 6.72 -10.77
CA GLY A 278 6.00 6.96 -10.52
C GLY A 278 6.53 8.35 -10.76
N SER A 279 5.88 9.16 -11.59
CA SER A 279 6.31 10.52 -11.85
C SER A 279 5.89 11.47 -10.71
N LEU A 280 4.64 11.45 -10.35
CA LEU A 280 4.06 12.24 -9.25
C LEU A 280 3.85 11.38 -8.01
N THR A 281 3.19 10.23 -8.18
CA THR A 281 3.00 9.23 -7.14
C THR A 281 4.15 8.24 -7.18
N LYS A 282 4.58 7.78 -6.01
CA LYS A 282 5.58 6.72 -5.90
C LYS A 282 4.89 5.41 -5.54
N CYS A 283 4.88 4.46 -6.49
CA CYS A 283 4.35 3.12 -6.24
C CYS A 283 5.17 2.44 -5.14
N SER A 284 6.50 2.39 -5.28
CA SER A 284 7.40 1.85 -4.25
C SER A 284 7.96 2.96 -3.37
N ARG A 285 7.65 2.91 -2.06
CA ARG A 285 8.00 3.95 -1.09
C ARG A 285 8.87 3.47 0.06
N SER A 286 9.10 2.16 0.17
CA SER A 286 9.94 1.58 1.22
C SER A 286 11.39 2.04 1.10
N LEU A 287 11.95 2.58 2.18
CA LEU A 287 13.37 2.96 2.22
C LEU A 287 14.31 1.76 2.19
N ALA A 288 13.84 0.59 2.64
CA ALA A 288 14.65 -0.62 2.67
C ALA A 288 14.83 -1.25 1.28
N HIS A 289 13.84 -1.12 0.39
CA HIS A 289 13.84 -1.77 -0.91
C HIS A 289 14.12 -0.84 -2.08
N THR A 290 14.16 0.46 -1.83
CA THR A 290 14.44 1.45 -2.87
C THR A 290 15.62 2.32 -2.47
N ALA A 291 16.82 1.86 -2.76
CA ALA A 291 18.00 2.73 -2.72
C ALA A 291 17.80 3.91 -3.72
N ALA A 292 17.18 3.66 -4.85
CA ALA A 292 16.64 4.66 -5.76
C ALA A 292 15.16 4.37 -5.97
N ASP A 293 14.37 5.41 -6.09
CA ASP A 293 12.97 5.33 -6.48
C ASP A 293 12.81 4.47 -7.74
N GLY A 294 11.89 3.48 -7.69
CA GLY A 294 11.56 2.70 -8.85
C GLY A 294 12.44 1.49 -9.15
N ASN A 295 13.08 0.88 -8.19
CA ASN A 295 13.78 -0.38 -8.40
C ASN A 295 12.82 -1.57 -8.60
N CYS A 296 11.83 -1.41 -9.50
CA CYS A 296 10.83 -2.42 -9.84
C CYS A 296 11.49 -3.70 -10.36
N ILE A 297 12.53 -3.53 -11.19
CA ILE A 297 13.22 -4.62 -11.89
C ILE A 297 13.88 -5.62 -10.94
N ALA A 298 14.33 -5.18 -9.77
CA ALA A 298 14.96 -6.09 -8.80
C ALA A 298 14.03 -7.20 -8.30
N CYS A 299 12.73 -6.92 -8.22
CA CYS A 299 11.72 -7.89 -7.79
C CYS A 299 10.91 -8.47 -8.96
N HIS A 300 10.54 -7.64 -9.92
CA HIS A 300 9.61 -8.02 -11.00
C HIS A 300 10.31 -8.41 -12.31
N GLY A 301 11.59 -8.12 -12.46
CA GLY A 301 12.25 -8.19 -13.76
C GLY A 301 11.86 -7.03 -14.68
N ASN A 302 12.44 -6.99 -15.87
CA ASN A 302 12.06 -6.01 -16.88
C ASN A 302 10.73 -6.38 -17.55
N MET A 303 10.21 -5.52 -18.39
CA MET A 303 8.89 -5.70 -19.03
C MET A 303 8.81 -6.96 -19.88
N ALA A 304 9.86 -7.30 -20.61
CA ALA A 304 9.93 -8.55 -21.38
C ALA A 304 9.93 -9.77 -20.47
N THR A 305 10.69 -9.73 -19.36
CA THR A 305 10.71 -10.79 -18.34
C THR A 305 9.34 -10.98 -17.69
N VAL A 306 8.62 -9.89 -17.42
CA VAL A 306 7.25 -9.96 -16.86
C VAL A 306 6.32 -10.68 -17.84
N ALA A 307 6.35 -10.34 -19.12
CA ALA A 307 5.53 -11.01 -20.14
C ALA A 307 5.91 -12.49 -20.29
N ASP A 308 7.20 -12.78 -20.45
CA ASP A 308 7.73 -14.14 -20.62
C ASP A 308 7.41 -15.04 -19.43
N SER A 309 7.45 -14.51 -18.21
CA SER A 309 7.09 -15.27 -17.02
C SER A 309 5.63 -15.76 -17.04
N ILE A 310 4.75 -15.05 -17.72
CA ILE A 310 3.34 -15.43 -17.88
C ILE A 310 3.19 -16.40 -19.04
N SER A 311 3.67 -16.01 -20.23
CA SER A 311 3.45 -16.77 -21.47
C SER A 311 4.19 -18.10 -21.51
N ASN A 312 5.41 -18.17 -20.97
CA ASN A 312 6.28 -19.33 -21.09
C ASN A 312 6.58 -20.06 -19.77
N ASN A 313 6.39 -19.39 -18.63
CA ASN A 313 6.79 -19.92 -17.34
C ASN A 313 5.61 -20.11 -16.37
N GLY A 314 4.39 -19.96 -16.85
CA GLY A 314 3.15 -20.31 -16.12
C GLY A 314 2.80 -19.40 -14.93
N ARG A 315 3.43 -18.23 -14.81
CA ARG A 315 3.05 -17.27 -13.77
C ARG A 315 1.65 -16.72 -14.03
N VAL A 316 0.80 -16.77 -13.04
CA VAL A 316 -0.53 -16.17 -13.09
C VAL A 316 -0.47 -14.77 -12.46
N PRO A 317 -0.76 -13.70 -13.22
CA PRO A 317 -0.80 -12.34 -12.67
C PRO A 317 -1.73 -12.25 -11.48
N TRP A 318 -1.37 -11.46 -10.46
CA TRP A 318 -2.12 -11.29 -9.22
C TRP A 318 -2.12 -12.48 -8.25
N VAL A 319 -2.01 -13.71 -8.76
CA VAL A 319 -1.95 -14.94 -7.97
C VAL A 319 -0.53 -15.26 -7.55
N ASP A 320 0.45 -14.99 -8.43
CA ASP A 320 1.86 -15.18 -8.16
C ASP A 320 2.58 -13.84 -7.98
N GLU A 321 3.40 -13.74 -6.96
CA GLU A 321 4.17 -12.55 -6.62
C GLU A 321 5.68 -12.84 -6.50
N PRO A 322 6.56 -11.81 -6.56
CA PRO A 322 7.98 -11.97 -6.25
C PRO A 322 8.15 -12.51 -4.83
N LYS A 323 9.01 -13.52 -4.67
CA LYS A 323 9.21 -14.20 -3.39
C LYS A 323 10.27 -13.51 -2.55
N CYS A 324 9.93 -13.11 -1.33
CA CYS A 324 10.86 -12.49 -0.39
C CYS A 324 12.07 -13.39 -0.10
N VAL A 325 11.86 -14.70 -0.03
CA VAL A 325 12.91 -15.69 0.23
C VAL A 325 13.99 -15.74 -0.86
N THR A 326 13.75 -15.21 -2.05
CA THR A 326 14.73 -15.17 -3.14
C THR A 326 15.95 -14.31 -2.74
N CYS A 327 15.73 -13.24 -1.98
CA CYS A 327 16.79 -12.37 -1.47
C CYS A 327 17.01 -12.54 0.05
N HIS A 328 15.94 -12.81 0.79
CA HIS A 328 15.95 -12.98 2.26
C HIS A 328 15.99 -14.45 2.65
N THR A 329 16.99 -15.18 2.15
CA THR A 329 17.15 -16.61 2.41
C THR A 329 17.33 -16.89 3.89
N GLY A 330 16.48 -17.78 4.43
CA GLY A 330 16.50 -18.19 5.83
C GLY A 330 16.01 -17.16 6.85
N ILE A 331 15.59 -15.96 6.41
CA ILE A 331 15.12 -14.88 7.28
C ILE A 331 13.60 -14.78 7.22
N ALA A 332 13.03 -14.79 6.02
CA ALA A 332 11.59 -14.70 5.81
C ALA A 332 11.09 -15.98 5.16
N GLU A 333 10.34 -16.76 5.89
CA GLU A 333 9.67 -17.98 5.36
C GLU A 333 8.26 -17.67 4.84
N VAL A 334 8.05 -16.44 4.40
CA VAL A 334 6.86 -16.03 3.67
C VAL A 334 6.99 -16.43 2.20
N ASN A 335 5.88 -16.60 1.52
CA ASN A 335 5.81 -17.00 0.11
C ASN A 335 6.41 -18.38 -0.15
N THR A 336 6.48 -19.23 0.87
CA THR A 336 6.73 -20.65 0.66
C THR A 336 5.46 -21.29 0.11
N GLY A 337 5.56 -21.88 -1.06
CA GLY A 337 4.39 -22.40 -1.75
C GLY A 337 3.54 -21.29 -2.39
N SER A 338 2.22 -21.33 -2.18
CA SER A 338 1.23 -20.41 -2.78
C SER A 338 0.76 -19.27 -1.86
N THR A 339 1.37 -19.11 -0.67
CA THR A 339 0.94 -18.07 0.27
C THR A 339 1.52 -16.72 -0.12
N LEU A 340 0.67 -15.79 -0.51
CA LEU A 340 1.05 -14.41 -0.82
C LEU A 340 1.45 -13.63 0.43
N TYR A 341 2.33 -12.65 0.30
CA TYR A 341 2.76 -11.79 1.40
C TYR A 341 1.59 -11.19 2.18
N ARG A 342 0.56 -10.71 1.47
CA ARG A 342 -0.64 -10.11 2.08
C ARG A 342 -1.45 -11.10 2.94
N LYS A 343 -1.24 -12.41 2.78
CA LYS A 343 -1.90 -13.49 3.53
C LYS A 343 -0.95 -14.21 4.48
N ALA A 344 0.35 -13.90 4.43
CA ALA A 344 1.34 -14.55 5.23
C ALA A 344 1.35 -14.03 6.66
N THR A 345 1.50 -14.94 7.62
CA THR A 345 1.57 -14.64 9.05
C THR A 345 2.90 -15.09 9.64
N GLY A 346 3.31 -14.44 10.72
CA GLY A 346 4.52 -14.73 11.45
C GLY A 346 4.25 -14.94 12.94
N HIS A 347 5.00 -14.23 13.78
CA HIS A 347 4.95 -14.31 15.24
C HIS A 347 3.53 -14.22 15.78
N GLY A 348 3.07 -15.27 16.46
CA GLY A 348 1.75 -15.30 17.11
C GLY A 348 0.56 -15.21 16.15
N GLY A 349 0.72 -15.56 14.88
CA GLY A 349 -0.33 -15.44 13.87
C GLY A 349 -0.56 -14.00 13.37
N ILE A 350 0.39 -13.09 13.63
CA ILE A 350 0.32 -11.70 13.16
C ILE A 350 0.72 -11.66 11.68
N TYR A 351 -0.05 -10.96 10.87
CA TYR A 351 0.26 -10.76 9.44
C TYR A 351 1.58 -10.03 9.25
N CYS A 352 2.35 -10.45 8.24
CA CYS A 352 3.63 -9.81 7.92
C CYS A 352 3.44 -8.30 7.67
N ALA A 353 2.39 -7.93 6.93
CA ALA A 353 2.06 -6.54 6.66
C ALA A 353 1.68 -5.73 7.90
N ALA A 354 1.16 -6.36 8.96
CA ALA A 354 0.84 -5.68 10.22
C ALA A 354 2.09 -5.10 10.91
N CYS A 355 3.25 -5.77 10.76
CA CYS A 355 4.52 -5.30 11.33
C CYS A 355 5.38 -4.53 10.32
N HIS A 356 5.34 -4.93 9.06
CA HIS A 356 6.25 -4.41 8.03
C HIS A 356 5.61 -3.35 7.12
N GLY A 357 4.27 -3.25 7.11
CA GLY A 357 3.53 -2.44 6.14
C GLY A 357 3.24 -3.19 4.84
N SER A 358 2.58 -2.52 3.93
CA SER A 358 2.21 -3.05 2.60
C SER A 358 3.44 -3.36 1.74
N PRO A 359 3.34 -4.24 0.73
CA PRO A 359 4.51 -4.69 -0.05
C PRO A 359 5.33 -3.54 -0.65
N HIS A 360 4.68 -2.52 -1.21
CA HIS A 360 5.35 -1.36 -1.82
C HIS A 360 5.58 -0.19 -0.84
N ALA A 361 5.16 -0.34 0.41
CA ALA A 361 5.22 0.70 1.45
C ALA A 361 5.75 0.15 2.78
N MET A 362 6.67 -0.80 2.72
CA MET A 362 7.28 -1.35 3.94
C MET A 362 7.95 -0.27 4.76
N VAL A 363 7.72 -0.32 6.07
CA VAL A 363 8.21 0.66 7.04
C VAL A 363 9.70 0.41 7.35
N PRO A 364 10.56 1.44 7.31
CA PRO A 364 10.25 2.86 7.11
C PRO A 364 9.95 3.19 5.66
N SER A 365 8.90 3.96 5.45
CA SER A 365 8.51 4.49 4.15
C SER A 365 8.89 5.97 4.00
N ARG A 366 9.05 6.40 2.76
CA ARG A 366 9.24 7.82 2.41
C ARG A 366 7.97 8.64 2.61
N GLU A 367 6.80 8.01 2.48
CA GLU A 367 5.54 8.62 2.78
C GLU A 367 5.28 8.58 4.28
N ALA A 368 5.08 9.75 4.89
CA ALA A 368 4.96 9.88 6.33
C ALA A 368 3.76 9.11 6.90
N SER A 369 2.65 9.11 6.19
CA SER A 369 1.41 8.43 6.59
C SER A 369 1.56 6.90 6.64
N ASP A 370 2.42 6.29 5.83
CA ASP A 370 2.73 4.86 5.91
C ASP A 370 3.39 4.48 7.26
N ASN A 371 4.07 5.42 7.90
CA ASN A 371 4.79 5.17 9.15
C ASN A 371 3.91 5.38 10.41
N TYR A 372 2.65 5.78 10.25
CA TYR A 372 1.78 6.22 11.34
C TYR A 372 1.70 5.19 12.47
N GLN A 373 1.36 3.95 12.19
CA GLN A 373 1.19 2.91 13.21
C GLN A 373 2.51 2.54 13.90
N ALA A 374 3.60 2.51 13.15
CA ALA A 374 4.93 2.26 13.70
C ALA A 374 5.32 3.37 14.71
N ILE A 375 4.98 4.62 14.42
CA ILE A 375 5.19 5.74 15.34
C ILE A 375 4.21 5.66 16.51
N GLN A 376 2.92 5.38 16.24
CA GLN A 376 1.87 5.26 17.25
C GLN A 376 2.22 4.23 18.33
N TYR A 377 2.67 3.03 17.93
CA TYR A 377 2.83 1.90 18.85
C TYR A 377 4.25 1.74 19.41
N GLN A 378 5.26 2.35 18.81
CA GLN A 378 6.65 2.21 19.28
C GLN A 378 7.48 3.50 19.21
N GLY A 379 6.89 4.65 18.86
CA GLY A 379 7.55 5.96 18.85
C GLY A 379 8.60 6.16 17.73
N ARG A 380 8.65 5.31 16.71
CA ARG A 380 9.63 5.41 15.63
C ARG A 380 9.16 4.74 14.33
N ALA A 381 9.57 5.30 13.19
CA ALA A 381 9.30 4.77 11.86
C ALA A 381 10.28 3.61 11.53
N LYS A 382 9.94 2.41 11.98
CA LYS A 382 10.61 1.13 11.67
C LYS A 382 9.56 0.03 11.76
N SER A 383 9.80 -1.13 11.12
CA SER A 383 8.96 -2.32 11.33
C SER A 383 8.68 -2.52 12.81
N ILE A 384 7.45 -2.88 13.16
CA ILE A 384 7.04 -3.03 14.55
C ILE A 384 7.82 -4.20 15.16
N GLY A 385 8.77 -3.88 16.02
CA GLY A 385 9.63 -4.83 16.71
C GLY A 385 9.67 -4.63 18.22
N SER A 386 8.84 -3.72 18.74
CA SER A 386 8.72 -3.50 20.19
C SER A 386 7.68 -4.46 20.77
N CYS A 387 8.09 -5.32 21.68
CA CYS A 387 7.18 -6.26 22.36
C CYS A 387 5.98 -5.54 23.00
N GLY A 388 6.20 -4.35 23.56
CA GLY A 388 5.18 -3.51 24.16
C GLY A 388 4.12 -2.98 23.21
N ALA A 389 4.33 -3.08 21.89
CA ALA A 389 3.29 -2.74 20.92
C ALA A 389 2.04 -3.65 21.08
N CYS A 390 2.25 -4.94 21.32
CA CYS A 390 1.18 -5.94 21.42
C CYS A 390 1.08 -6.62 22.79
N HIS A 391 2.18 -6.71 23.52
CA HIS A 391 2.20 -7.38 24.84
C HIS A 391 1.97 -6.39 25.98
N ASN A 392 1.32 -6.85 27.03
CA ASN A 392 1.26 -6.10 28.27
C ASN A 392 2.65 -6.07 28.92
N THR A 393 3.17 -4.87 29.17
CA THR A 393 4.52 -4.65 29.71
C THR A 393 4.54 -4.41 31.22
N SER A 394 3.40 -4.53 31.92
CA SER A 394 3.34 -4.41 33.37
C SER A 394 4.11 -5.56 34.04
N LYS A 395 4.75 -5.27 35.17
CA LYS A 395 5.53 -6.23 35.95
C LYS A 395 4.68 -7.51 36.22
N GLY A 396 5.28 -8.68 35.93
CA GLY A 396 4.62 -9.97 36.13
C GLY A 396 3.55 -10.32 35.11
N LYS A 397 3.44 -9.58 33.99
CA LYS A 397 2.46 -9.83 32.91
C LYS A 397 3.10 -9.76 31.54
N GLY A 398 2.91 -10.78 30.73
CA GLY A 398 3.35 -10.81 29.33
C GLY A 398 4.85 -10.60 29.15
N ALA A 399 5.22 -9.59 28.37
CA ALA A 399 6.61 -9.22 28.16
C ALA A 399 7.24 -8.46 29.35
N GLY A 400 6.52 -8.25 30.44
CA GLY A 400 6.99 -7.48 31.59
C GLY A 400 8.21 -8.09 32.26
N GLU A 401 8.25 -9.42 32.38
CA GLU A 401 9.42 -10.12 32.92
C GLU A 401 10.66 -9.95 32.06
N PHE A 402 10.51 -10.13 30.75
CA PHE A 402 11.58 -9.85 29.78
C PHE A 402 12.08 -8.39 29.88
N LEU A 403 11.19 -7.42 29.98
CA LEU A 403 11.55 -6.01 30.09
C LEU A 403 12.14 -5.63 31.44
N ASN A 404 11.78 -6.33 32.51
CA ASN A 404 12.40 -6.17 33.82
C ASN A 404 13.88 -6.55 33.80
N GLU A 405 14.22 -7.68 33.14
CA GLU A 405 15.59 -8.17 33.05
C GLU A 405 16.43 -7.35 32.06
N HIS A 406 15.83 -6.84 31.01
CA HIS A 406 16.55 -6.20 29.88
C HIS A 406 16.35 -4.67 29.79
N GLY A 407 15.44 -4.10 30.58
CA GLY A 407 15.08 -2.69 30.57
C GLY A 407 14.16 -2.29 29.40
N PRO A 408 13.41 -1.21 29.54
CA PRO A 408 12.34 -0.82 28.61
C PRO A 408 12.83 -0.39 27.22
N GLY A 409 14.10 -0.08 27.05
CA GLY A 409 14.71 0.34 25.79
C GLY A 409 15.30 -0.80 24.94
N ARG A 410 15.29 -2.03 25.41
CA ARG A 410 15.88 -3.14 24.68
C ARG A 410 14.98 -3.61 23.53
N ARG A 411 15.60 -3.82 22.38
CA ARG A 411 14.90 -4.21 21.14
C ARG A 411 14.94 -5.73 21.01
N ALA A 412 13.82 -6.33 20.60
CA ALA A 412 13.76 -7.75 20.26
C ALA A 412 14.82 -8.18 19.23
N SER A 413 15.23 -7.27 18.33
CA SER A 413 16.24 -7.52 17.29
C SER A 413 17.68 -7.66 17.79
N ALA A 414 17.94 -7.46 19.09
CA ALA A 414 19.29 -7.54 19.66
C ALA A 414 19.48 -8.73 20.63
N CYS A 415 18.53 -9.66 20.69
CA CYS A 415 18.58 -10.78 21.63
C CYS A 415 19.81 -11.67 21.41
N ASN A 416 20.23 -11.84 20.17
CA ASN A 416 21.41 -12.62 19.78
C ASN A 416 22.75 -12.04 20.25
N VAL A 417 22.80 -10.77 20.63
CA VAL A 417 24.02 -10.13 21.15
C VAL A 417 24.34 -10.64 22.55
N CYS A 418 23.29 -10.99 23.33
CA CYS A 418 23.44 -11.44 24.72
C CYS A 418 23.10 -12.95 24.87
N HIS A 419 22.21 -13.48 24.07
CA HIS A 419 21.76 -14.87 24.12
C HIS A 419 22.41 -15.67 22.98
N LEU A 420 23.58 -16.22 23.24
CA LEU A 420 24.36 -16.99 22.27
C LEU A 420 23.69 -18.30 21.85
N GLU A 421 22.76 -18.82 22.67
CA GLU A 421 21.92 -19.99 22.33
C GLU A 421 20.84 -19.67 21.27
N VAL A 422 20.54 -18.38 21.09
CA VAL A 422 19.86 -17.92 19.89
C VAL A 422 20.92 -17.91 18.78
N ASN A 423 21.30 -19.10 18.34
CA ASN A 423 22.37 -19.26 17.36
C ASN A 423 22.04 -18.54 16.05
N SER A 424 23.04 -18.30 15.21
CA SER A 424 22.92 -17.57 13.96
C SER A 424 21.80 -18.13 13.05
N ASN A 425 21.50 -19.41 13.14
CA ASN A 425 20.41 -20.05 12.39
C ASN A 425 19.02 -19.71 12.94
N ASN A 426 18.91 -19.39 14.24
CA ASN A 426 17.65 -19.01 14.88
C ASN A 426 17.45 -17.48 14.90
N THR A 427 18.51 -16.68 14.87
CA THR A 427 18.40 -15.22 14.83
C THR A 427 17.83 -14.71 13.50
N ALA A 428 18.08 -15.41 12.42
CA ALA A 428 17.48 -15.11 11.12
C ALA A 428 15.96 -15.30 11.13
N LYS A 429 15.46 -16.17 11.99
CA LYS A 429 14.03 -16.47 12.13
C LYS A 429 13.31 -15.63 13.20
N TRP A 430 14.07 -14.94 14.04
CA TRP A 430 13.52 -14.03 15.04
C TRP A 430 13.05 -12.71 14.43
N PRO A 431 11.87 -12.18 14.79
CA PRO A 431 10.82 -12.75 15.67
C PRO A 431 9.86 -13.70 14.94
N HIS A 432 10.11 -14.03 13.66
CA HIS A 432 9.14 -14.66 12.76
C HIS A 432 8.68 -16.04 13.24
N GLN A 433 9.60 -16.83 13.77
CA GLN A 433 9.33 -18.21 14.21
C GLN A 433 9.57 -18.44 15.70
N PHE A 434 9.72 -17.36 16.47
CA PHE A 434 9.90 -17.51 17.90
C PHE A 434 8.64 -18.11 18.52
N GLN A 435 8.74 -19.37 18.94
CA GLN A 435 7.78 -20.02 19.82
C GLN A 435 8.46 -20.17 21.18
N TRP A 436 7.87 -19.56 22.20
CA TRP A 436 8.26 -19.86 23.57
C TRP A 436 7.93 -21.32 23.81
N GLN A 437 8.93 -22.17 23.89
CA GLN A 437 8.71 -23.52 24.35
C GLN A 437 8.33 -23.44 25.84
N ASN A 438 7.10 -23.83 26.16
CA ASN A 438 6.72 -24.07 27.55
C ASN A 438 7.69 -25.10 28.14
N ARG A 439 8.55 -24.67 29.03
CA ARG A 439 9.24 -25.54 29.96
C ARG A 439 8.31 -25.89 31.10
#